data_9738d7fa86096fdc79e17ce5e94b4dc8
#
_entry.id   9738d7fa86096fdc79e17ce5e94b4dc8
#
_cell.length_a   1.000
_cell.length_b   1.000
_cell.length_c   1.000
_cell.angle_alpha   90.00
_cell.angle_beta   90.00
_cell.angle_gamma   90.00
#
_symmetry.space_group_name_H-M   'P 1'
#
loop_
_entity.id
_entity.type
_entity.pdbx_description
1 polymer ?
#
loop_
_entity_poly.entity_id
_entity_poly.type
_entity_poly.pdbx_seq_one_letter_code
_entity_poly.pdbx_strand_id
1 'polypeptide(L)'
;MSRRKFIKRTFWGLTGIGILGGLYSWQIEPFNLEFVKVKMPIKNLPNELIGKTLMQISDSHIGNRFDYNFVIDSFKKAKEYNPDFVVYTGDYVSTYKDKVQYDKLKEVLNHSVKGQIGTIGVLGNHDYGVNWSQKEVADKISEILTSKGVHVLRNENIELSGLNFIGFDDFWGLEFNPEKAMKGFEKSKANIVLCHNPDVCDINIWSDYNSWILSGHTHGGQVKPPFLPPPMLPVKNKKYSSGQIKLSNDRTLYINRALGHLWQVRFNVKPEITIFESENA
;
A
#
# COMPACT_ATOMS: atom_id res chain seq x y z
N MET A 1 31.32 42.00 -8.93
CA MET A 1 30.43 41.42 -9.97
C MET A 1 29.25 42.38 -10.18
N SER A 2 28.84 42.71 -11.42
CA SER A 2 27.69 43.62 -11.61
C SER A 2 26.39 42.91 -11.22
N ARG A 3 25.40 43.67 -10.68
CA ARG A 3 24.07 43.17 -10.29
C ARG A 3 23.40 42.35 -11.40
N ARG A 4 23.53 42.76 -12.67
CA ARG A 4 23.01 42.09 -13.84
C ARG A 4 23.64 40.70 -14.06
N LYS A 5 24.96 40.57 -13.88
CA LYS A 5 25.67 39.28 -13.99
C LYS A 5 25.27 38.35 -12.85
N PHE A 6 25.11 38.87 -11.62
CA PHE A 6 24.60 38.08 -10.49
C PHE A 6 23.24 37.50 -10.75
N ILE A 7 22.27 38.34 -11.09
CA ILE A 7 20.87 37.88 -11.38
C ILE A 7 20.87 36.84 -12.49
N LYS A 8 21.59 37.05 -13.60
CA LYS A 8 21.68 36.09 -14.70
C LYS A 8 22.27 34.74 -14.26
N ARG A 9 23.33 34.74 -13.48
CA ARG A 9 23.94 33.51 -12.97
C ARG A 9 23.00 32.76 -12.01
N THR A 10 22.35 33.48 -11.09
CA THR A 10 21.38 32.91 -10.17
C THR A 10 20.20 32.31 -10.91
N PHE A 11 19.67 33.02 -11.93
CA PHE A 11 18.57 32.50 -12.77
C PHE A 11 18.97 31.18 -13.46
N TRP A 12 20.13 31.13 -14.15
CA TRP A 12 20.57 29.92 -14.83
C TRP A 12 20.91 28.78 -13.82
N GLY A 13 21.46 29.10 -12.65
CA GLY A 13 21.69 28.14 -11.59
C GLY A 13 20.39 27.50 -11.08
N LEU A 14 19.37 28.31 -10.77
CA LEU A 14 18.07 27.83 -10.34
C LEU A 14 17.34 27.02 -11.44
N THR A 15 17.45 27.46 -12.68
CA THR A 15 16.90 26.71 -13.84
C THR A 15 17.56 25.33 -13.96
N GLY A 16 18.89 25.27 -13.84
CA GLY A 16 19.63 23.99 -13.86
C GLY A 16 19.21 23.04 -12.71
N ILE A 17 19.08 23.56 -11.50
CA ILE A 17 18.58 22.77 -10.34
C ILE A 17 17.15 22.26 -10.60
N GLY A 18 16.28 23.11 -11.14
CA GLY A 18 14.90 22.72 -11.48
C GLY A 18 14.85 21.59 -12.52
N ILE A 19 15.66 21.68 -13.58
CA ILE A 19 15.75 20.62 -14.61
C ILE A 19 16.28 19.31 -14.01
N LEU A 20 17.37 19.37 -13.26
CA LEU A 20 17.94 18.18 -12.62
C LEU A 20 16.98 17.54 -11.62
N GLY A 21 16.29 18.35 -10.82
CA GLY A 21 15.25 17.89 -9.89
C GLY A 21 14.07 17.23 -10.61
N GLY A 22 13.65 17.82 -11.74
CA GLY A 22 12.59 17.25 -12.58
C GLY A 22 12.99 15.90 -13.20
N LEU A 23 14.20 15.79 -13.73
CA LEU A 23 14.73 14.54 -14.28
C LEU A 23 14.88 13.46 -13.19
N TYR A 24 15.37 13.82 -12.02
CA TYR A 24 15.47 12.92 -10.87
C TYR A 24 14.09 12.40 -10.47
N SER A 25 13.12 13.29 -10.35
CA SER A 25 11.74 12.96 -9.94
C SER A 25 11.02 12.08 -10.97
N TRP A 26 11.40 12.15 -12.22
CA TRP A 26 10.78 11.41 -13.31
C TRP A 26 11.50 10.09 -13.61
N GLN A 27 12.85 10.04 -13.60
CA GLN A 27 13.62 8.90 -14.09
C GLN A 27 14.32 8.10 -13.01
N ILE A 28 14.52 8.65 -11.82
CA ILE A 28 15.32 7.99 -10.78
C ILE A 28 14.45 7.59 -9.59
N GLU A 29 13.82 8.53 -8.94
CA GLU A 29 13.11 8.24 -7.70
C GLU A 29 11.92 7.28 -7.86
N PRO A 30 11.13 7.29 -8.96
CA PRO A 30 10.03 6.33 -9.17
C PRO A 30 10.48 4.86 -9.21
N PHE A 31 11.76 4.62 -9.47
CA PHE A 31 12.35 3.28 -9.57
C PHE A 31 13.34 2.97 -8.43
N ASN A 32 13.47 3.86 -7.46
CA ASN A 32 14.36 3.69 -6.30
C ASN A 32 13.61 3.03 -5.14
N LEU A 33 13.38 1.71 -5.25
CA LEU A 33 12.68 0.92 -4.22
C LEU A 33 13.37 0.98 -2.87
N GLU A 34 12.58 1.20 -1.82
CA GLU A 34 13.01 1.16 -0.43
C GLU A 34 12.32 0.02 0.33
N PHE A 35 13.10 -0.80 1.05
CA PHE A 35 12.60 -1.76 2.02
C PHE A 35 12.59 -1.13 3.40
N VAL A 36 11.40 -0.87 3.94
CA VAL A 36 11.23 -0.26 5.26
C VAL A 36 11.00 -1.34 6.31
N LYS A 37 11.81 -1.36 7.36
CA LYS A 37 11.66 -2.32 8.47
C LYS A 37 10.99 -1.64 9.66
N VAL A 38 9.97 -2.29 10.22
CA VAL A 38 9.15 -1.75 11.31
C VAL A 38 8.93 -2.83 12.37
N LYS A 39 9.11 -2.51 13.65
CA LYS A 39 8.66 -3.35 14.74
C LYS A 39 7.15 -3.28 14.88
N MET A 40 6.51 -4.43 15.04
CA MET A 40 5.06 -4.56 15.09
C MET A 40 4.62 -5.25 16.39
N PRO A 41 4.53 -4.51 17.51
CA PRO A 41 3.94 -5.05 18.72
C PRO A 41 2.46 -5.38 18.53
N ILE A 42 2.08 -6.64 18.77
CA ILE A 42 0.71 -7.16 18.63
C ILE A 42 0.27 -7.75 19.94
N LYS A 43 -0.89 -7.33 20.45
CA LYS A 43 -1.50 -7.90 21.66
C LYS A 43 -1.95 -9.33 21.41
N ASN A 44 -1.78 -10.19 22.39
CA ASN A 44 -2.16 -11.61 22.34
C ASN A 44 -1.47 -12.39 21.19
N LEU A 45 -0.30 -11.96 20.76
CA LEU A 45 0.44 -12.66 19.71
C LEU A 45 0.86 -14.06 20.22
N PRO A 46 0.57 -15.14 19.49
CA PRO A 46 1.10 -16.46 19.78
C PRO A 46 2.63 -16.46 19.86
N ASN A 47 3.20 -17.19 20.82
CA ASN A 47 4.64 -17.22 21.02
C ASN A 47 5.43 -17.68 19.78
N GLU A 48 4.87 -18.60 19.00
CA GLU A 48 5.44 -19.10 17.73
C GLU A 48 5.48 -18.05 16.62
N LEU A 49 4.76 -16.95 16.78
CA LEU A 49 4.77 -15.83 15.85
C LEU A 49 5.70 -14.68 16.27
N ILE A 50 6.30 -14.73 17.45
CA ILE A 50 7.27 -13.72 17.88
C ILE A 50 8.51 -13.79 16.99
N GLY A 51 8.93 -12.65 16.44
CA GLY A 51 10.04 -12.53 15.49
C GLY A 51 9.71 -12.95 14.06
N LYS A 52 8.47 -13.38 13.78
CA LYS A 52 8.01 -13.65 12.43
C LYS A 52 7.85 -12.36 11.63
N THR A 53 7.98 -12.48 10.32
CA THR A 53 7.93 -11.33 9.42
C THR A 53 6.62 -11.27 8.66
N LEU A 54 6.05 -10.06 8.57
CA LEU A 54 4.92 -9.73 7.72
C LEU A 54 5.37 -8.69 6.70
N MET A 55 5.29 -9.03 5.42
CA MET A 55 5.61 -8.10 4.34
C MET A 55 4.34 -7.46 3.79
N GLN A 56 4.30 -6.13 3.75
CA GLN A 56 3.22 -5.38 3.11
C GLN A 56 3.67 -4.85 1.75
N ILE A 57 2.87 -5.13 0.75
CA ILE A 57 2.99 -4.61 -0.62
C ILE A 57 1.66 -3.96 -0.99
N SER A 58 1.71 -2.79 -1.60
CA SER A 58 0.51 -2.02 -1.93
C SER A 58 0.63 -1.30 -3.26
N ASP A 59 -0.51 -1.05 -3.89
CA ASP A 59 -0.63 -0.12 -5.01
C ASP A 59 0.36 -0.42 -6.15
N SER A 60 0.31 -1.62 -6.68
CA SER A 60 1.18 -2.01 -7.80
C SER A 60 0.78 -1.35 -9.13
N HIS A 61 -0.49 -0.96 -9.28
CA HIS A 61 -1.03 -0.22 -10.42
C HIS A 61 -0.63 -0.77 -11.79
N ILE A 62 -0.69 -2.09 -11.95
CA ILE A 62 -0.37 -2.75 -13.20
C ILE A 62 -1.34 -2.28 -14.27
N GLY A 63 -0.81 -1.65 -15.29
CA GLY A 63 -1.59 -1.05 -16.36
C GLY A 63 -0.72 -0.34 -17.38
N ASN A 64 -1.21 0.75 -17.96
CA ASN A 64 -0.72 1.28 -19.20
C ASN A 64 0.47 2.24 -19.16
N ARG A 65 0.68 2.91 -18.04
CA ARG A 65 1.65 4.03 -17.95
C ARG A 65 2.87 3.69 -17.11
N PHE A 66 2.90 2.48 -16.60
CA PHE A 66 3.92 2.05 -15.68
C PHE A 66 4.70 0.88 -16.25
N ASP A 67 6.01 0.91 -16.11
CA ASP A 67 6.85 -0.24 -16.45
C ASP A 67 6.67 -1.34 -15.39
N TYR A 68 5.80 -2.31 -15.69
CA TYR A 68 5.53 -3.43 -14.79
C TYR A 68 6.76 -4.34 -14.57
N ASN A 69 7.82 -4.23 -15.38
CA ASN A 69 9.09 -4.93 -15.11
C ASN A 69 9.71 -4.44 -13.79
N PHE A 70 9.54 -3.17 -13.45
CA PHE A 70 9.95 -2.67 -12.13
C PHE A 70 9.24 -3.40 -10.99
N VAL A 71 7.94 -3.69 -11.13
CA VAL A 71 7.17 -4.46 -10.12
C VAL A 71 7.71 -5.89 -10.04
N ILE A 72 7.96 -6.54 -11.19
CA ILE A 72 8.54 -7.90 -11.26
C ILE A 72 9.90 -7.93 -10.57
N ASP A 73 10.78 -7.00 -10.87
CA ASP A 73 12.14 -6.96 -10.29
C ASP A 73 12.07 -6.60 -8.78
N SER A 74 11.12 -5.78 -8.38
CA SER A 74 10.85 -5.52 -6.96
C SER A 74 10.39 -6.77 -6.23
N PHE A 75 9.52 -7.57 -6.83
CA PHE A 75 9.08 -8.85 -6.27
C PHE A 75 10.23 -9.86 -6.17
N LYS A 76 11.11 -9.94 -7.19
CA LYS A 76 12.32 -10.80 -7.12
C LYS A 76 13.19 -10.44 -5.91
N LYS A 77 13.49 -9.15 -5.73
CA LYS A 77 14.24 -8.66 -4.55
C LYS A 77 13.52 -8.93 -3.24
N ALA A 78 12.20 -8.73 -3.21
CA ALA A 78 11.40 -8.95 -2.01
C ALA A 78 11.36 -10.43 -1.58
N LYS A 79 11.40 -11.38 -2.52
CA LYS A 79 11.49 -12.83 -2.22
C LYS A 79 12.73 -13.22 -1.44
N GLU A 80 13.83 -12.47 -1.57
CA GLU A 80 15.08 -12.75 -0.84
C GLU A 80 14.91 -12.59 0.67
N TYR A 81 13.90 -11.85 1.13
CA TYR A 81 13.56 -11.70 2.56
C TYR A 81 12.80 -12.90 3.13
N ASN A 82 12.30 -13.81 2.29
CA ASN A 82 11.58 -15.03 2.69
C ASN A 82 10.53 -14.79 3.79
N PRO A 83 9.53 -13.90 3.58
CA PRO A 83 8.60 -13.48 4.62
C PRO A 83 7.70 -14.63 5.09
N ASP A 84 7.31 -14.62 6.37
CA ASP A 84 6.37 -15.58 6.93
C ASP A 84 4.94 -15.31 6.45
N PHE A 85 4.53 -14.04 6.47
CA PHE A 85 3.27 -13.57 5.91
C PHE A 85 3.50 -12.52 4.85
N VAL A 86 2.63 -12.49 3.84
CA VAL A 86 2.56 -11.39 2.87
C VAL A 86 1.15 -10.85 2.84
N VAL A 87 1.02 -9.52 2.92
CA VAL A 87 -0.25 -8.84 2.77
C VAL A 87 -0.18 -7.85 1.61
N TYR A 88 -1.21 -7.90 0.76
CA TYR A 88 -1.41 -6.97 -0.34
C TYR A 88 -2.57 -6.04 0.00
N THR A 89 -2.33 -4.72 0.04
CA THR A 89 -3.32 -3.74 0.49
C THR A 89 -4.00 -2.97 -0.64
N GLY A 90 -4.27 -3.67 -1.76
CA GLY A 90 -5.13 -3.19 -2.85
C GLY A 90 -4.42 -2.42 -3.95
N ASP A 91 -5.20 -1.94 -4.91
CA ASP A 91 -4.78 -1.24 -6.14
C ASP A 91 -3.75 -2.03 -6.95
N TYR A 92 -4.13 -3.27 -7.30
CA TYR A 92 -3.29 -4.14 -8.13
C TYR A 92 -3.18 -3.63 -9.57
N VAL A 93 -4.24 -3.00 -10.06
CA VAL A 93 -4.34 -2.53 -11.45
C VAL A 93 -4.64 -1.06 -11.56
N SER A 94 -4.37 -0.51 -12.75
CA SER A 94 -4.92 0.75 -13.23
C SER A 94 -5.66 0.51 -14.53
N THR A 95 -6.79 1.21 -14.72
CA THR A 95 -7.48 1.20 -16.01
C THR A 95 -6.75 2.06 -17.03
N TYR A 96 -6.71 1.58 -18.27
CA TYR A 96 -6.21 2.35 -19.42
C TYR A 96 -7.19 2.32 -20.55
N LYS A 97 -7.58 3.51 -21.03
CA LYS A 97 -8.62 3.65 -22.04
C LYS A 97 -9.82 2.78 -21.68
N ASP A 98 -10.25 2.91 -20.42
CA ASP A 98 -11.37 2.19 -19.81
C ASP A 98 -11.26 0.65 -19.82
N LYS A 99 -10.04 0.12 -19.91
CA LYS A 99 -9.77 -1.32 -19.90
C LYS A 99 -8.76 -1.72 -18.83
N VAL A 100 -9.01 -2.86 -18.20
CA VAL A 100 -8.07 -3.54 -17.29
C VAL A 100 -7.22 -4.53 -18.09
N GLN A 101 -5.91 -4.52 -17.84
CA GLN A 101 -4.96 -5.39 -18.53
C GLN A 101 -4.75 -6.69 -17.75
N TYR A 102 -5.74 -7.55 -17.76
CA TYR A 102 -5.74 -8.80 -16.98
C TYR A 102 -4.56 -9.74 -17.30
N ASP A 103 -4.12 -9.79 -18.56
CA ASP A 103 -2.99 -10.67 -18.93
C ASP A 103 -1.67 -10.16 -18.35
N LYS A 104 -1.47 -8.85 -18.32
CA LYS A 104 -0.32 -8.26 -17.62
C LYS A 104 -0.39 -8.46 -16.11
N LEU A 105 -1.57 -8.35 -15.52
CA LEU A 105 -1.78 -8.68 -14.11
C LEU A 105 -1.36 -10.13 -13.83
N LYS A 106 -1.83 -11.08 -14.62
CA LYS A 106 -1.47 -12.51 -14.48
C LYS A 106 0.03 -12.74 -14.64
N GLU A 107 0.68 -12.08 -15.61
CA GLU A 107 2.12 -12.15 -15.85
C GLU A 107 2.89 -11.67 -14.61
N VAL A 108 2.58 -10.48 -14.11
CA VAL A 108 3.25 -9.91 -12.92
C VAL A 108 3.02 -10.78 -11.69
N LEU A 109 1.79 -11.28 -11.49
CA LEU A 109 1.46 -12.12 -10.34
C LEU A 109 2.13 -13.50 -10.36
N ASN A 110 2.64 -13.98 -11.53
CA ASN A 110 3.50 -15.16 -11.57
C ASN A 110 4.81 -14.94 -10.77
N HIS A 111 5.20 -13.71 -10.61
CA HIS A 111 6.38 -13.30 -9.84
C HIS A 111 6.03 -12.80 -8.43
N SER A 112 4.77 -12.79 -8.03
CA SER A 112 4.35 -12.26 -6.72
C SER A 112 5.07 -12.93 -5.54
N VAL A 113 5.26 -12.17 -4.48
CA VAL A 113 5.83 -12.66 -3.23
C VAL A 113 4.77 -13.45 -2.48
N LYS A 114 5.18 -14.57 -1.89
CA LYS A 114 4.33 -15.43 -1.07
C LYS A 114 4.89 -15.53 0.33
N GLY A 115 4.01 -15.54 1.32
CA GLY A 115 4.38 -15.86 2.69
C GLY A 115 4.46 -17.36 2.93
N GLN A 116 5.39 -17.78 3.76
CA GLN A 116 5.56 -19.20 4.14
C GLN A 116 4.32 -19.75 4.86
N ILE A 117 3.65 -18.91 5.67
CA ILE A 117 2.45 -19.24 6.43
C ILE A 117 1.20 -18.85 5.66
N GLY A 118 1.22 -17.67 5.01
CA GLY A 118 0.07 -17.22 4.25
C GLY A 118 0.29 -15.95 3.45
N THR A 119 -0.54 -15.82 2.42
CA THR A 119 -0.58 -14.64 1.55
C THR A 119 -2.01 -14.14 1.47
N ILE A 120 -2.26 -12.94 1.96
CA ILE A 120 -3.59 -12.33 2.09
C ILE A 120 -3.64 -11.06 1.25
N GLY A 121 -4.81 -10.70 0.76
CA GLY A 121 -5.00 -9.44 0.05
C GLY A 121 -6.38 -8.86 0.28
N VAL A 122 -6.47 -7.53 0.13
CA VAL A 122 -7.73 -6.79 0.00
C VAL A 122 -7.72 -6.04 -1.32
N LEU A 123 -8.88 -5.59 -1.79
CA LEU A 123 -8.97 -4.78 -3.00
C LEU A 123 -8.84 -3.29 -2.67
N GLY A 124 -8.41 -2.51 -3.67
CA GLY A 124 -8.45 -1.05 -3.65
C GLY A 124 -9.45 -0.51 -4.66
N ASN A 125 -9.63 0.80 -4.68
CA ASN A 125 -10.64 1.43 -5.53
C ASN A 125 -10.36 1.22 -7.03
N HIS A 126 -9.12 1.21 -7.47
CA HIS A 126 -8.77 0.95 -8.88
C HIS A 126 -9.09 -0.48 -9.33
N ASP A 127 -9.18 -1.42 -8.39
CA ASP A 127 -9.56 -2.80 -8.67
C ASP A 127 -11.07 -2.93 -9.01
N TYR A 128 -11.86 -1.89 -8.80
CA TYR A 128 -13.24 -1.75 -9.23
C TYR A 128 -13.39 -1.08 -10.62
N GLY A 129 -12.31 -0.95 -11.37
CA GLY A 129 -12.34 -0.49 -12.75
C GLY A 129 -12.67 1.00 -12.93
N VAL A 130 -13.43 1.31 -13.98
CA VAL A 130 -13.77 2.70 -14.31
C VAL A 130 -14.71 3.30 -13.26
N ASN A 131 -14.36 4.51 -12.80
CA ASN A 131 -15.09 5.22 -11.75
C ASN A 131 -15.31 4.40 -10.47
N TRP A 132 -14.49 3.37 -10.25
CA TRP A 132 -14.52 2.50 -9.06
C TRP A 132 -15.88 1.82 -8.81
N SER A 133 -16.60 1.49 -9.90
CA SER A 133 -17.99 1.08 -9.84
C SER A 133 -18.31 -0.20 -10.60
N GLN A 134 -17.28 -0.95 -11.03
CA GLN A 134 -17.45 -2.17 -11.82
C GLN A 134 -17.18 -3.40 -10.95
N LYS A 135 -18.24 -3.94 -10.34
CA LYS A 135 -18.14 -5.13 -9.47
C LYS A 135 -17.55 -6.34 -10.21
N GLU A 136 -17.91 -6.54 -11.46
CA GLU A 136 -17.42 -7.64 -12.31
C GLU A 136 -15.90 -7.55 -12.53
N VAL A 137 -15.33 -6.34 -12.53
CA VAL A 137 -13.86 -6.15 -12.60
C VAL A 137 -13.22 -6.59 -11.29
N ALA A 138 -13.77 -6.17 -10.15
CA ALA A 138 -13.29 -6.56 -8.83
C ALA A 138 -13.38 -8.08 -8.61
N ASP A 139 -14.48 -8.70 -9.03
CA ASP A 139 -14.68 -10.16 -8.97
C ASP A 139 -13.61 -10.87 -9.82
N LYS A 140 -13.37 -10.39 -11.04
CA LYS A 140 -12.36 -10.97 -11.94
C LYS A 140 -10.92 -10.82 -11.40
N ILE A 141 -10.59 -9.68 -10.79
CA ILE A 141 -9.29 -9.47 -10.14
C ILE A 141 -9.15 -10.42 -8.94
N SER A 142 -10.20 -10.56 -8.12
CA SER A 142 -10.22 -11.50 -6.99
C SER A 142 -9.97 -12.95 -7.44
N GLU A 143 -10.62 -13.39 -8.52
CA GLU A 143 -10.39 -14.72 -9.12
C GLU A 143 -8.92 -14.91 -9.55
N ILE A 144 -8.36 -13.91 -10.24
CA ILE A 144 -6.95 -13.95 -10.69
C ILE A 144 -6.01 -14.04 -9.48
N LEU A 145 -6.20 -13.18 -8.46
CA LEU A 145 -5.39 -13.19 -7.24
C LEU A 145 -5.47 -14.55 -6.52
N THR A 146 -6.68 -15.08 -6.36
CA THR A 146 -6.91 -16.40 -5.73
C THR A 146 -6.25 -17.52 -6.52
N SER A 147 -6.32 -17.50 -7.86
CA SER A 147 -5.63 -18.47 -8.71
C SER A 147 -4.10 -18.42 -8.59
N LYS A 148 -3.58 -17.30 -8.10
CA LYS A 148 -2.16 -17.10 -7.82
C LYS A 148 -1.81 -17.29 -6.34
N GLY A 149 -2.74 -17.85 -5.55
CA GLY A 149 -2.50 -18.19 -4.14
C GLY A 149 -2.53 -17.00 -3.17
N VAL A 150 -3.25 -15.93 -3.52
CA VAL A 150 -3.59 -14.85 -2.59
C VAL A 150 -4.97 -15.10 -2.05
N HIS A 151 -5.13 -15.17 -0.72
CA HIS A 151 -6.43 -15.25 -0.08
C HIS A 151 -7.04 -13.84 -0.02
N VAL A 152 -8.00 -13.55 -0.90
CA VAL A 152 -8.61 -12.21 -1.00
C VAL A 152 -9.74 -12.09 0.00
N LEU A 153 -9.63 -11.13 0.91
CA LEU A 153 -10.65 -10.81 1.91
C LEU A 153 -11.51 -9.64 1.40
N ARG A 154 -12.82 -9.87 1.34
CA ARG A 154 -13.81 -8.85 0.97
C ARG A 154 -14.89 -8.79 2.05
N ASN A 155 -14.67 -7.94 3.06
CA ASN A 155 -15.44 -7.88 4.30
C ASN A 155 -15.50 -9.23 5.02
N GLU A 156 -14.34 -9.85 5.16
CA GLU A 156 -14.15 -11.20 5.70
C GLU A 156 -12.91 -11.23 6.58
N ASN A 157 -12.76 -12.32 7.33
CA ASN A 157 -11.55 -12.56 8.10
C ASN A 157 -11.04 -13.98 7.90
N ILE A 158 -9.75 -14.17 8.15
CA ILE A 158 -9.08 -15.46 8.19
C ILE A 158 -8.08 -15.50 9.34
N GLU A 159 -8.05 -16.62 10.04
CA GLU A 159 -7.02 -16.88 11.06
C GLU A 159 -5.95 -17.81 10.50
N LEU A 160 -4.70 -17.39 10.62
CA LEU A 160 -3.53 -18.18 10.21
C LEU A 160 -2.55 -18.28 11.39
N SER A 161 -2.31 -19.48 11.89
CA SER A 161 -1.42 -19.75 13.03
C SER A 161 -1.72 -18.87 14.27
N GLY A 162 -3.02 -18.57 14.52
CA GLY A 162 -3.45 -17.77 15.66
C GLY A 162 -3.36 -16.25 15.46
N LEU A 163 -2.97 -15.76 14.27
CA LEU A 163 -3.08 -14.36 13.88
C LEU A 163 -4.30 -14.17 12.97
N ASN A 164 -5.23 -13.34 13.40
CA ASN A 164 -6.48 -13.05 12.69
C ASN A 164 -6.33 -11.83 11.80
N PHE A 165 -6.48 -12.02 10.50
CA PHE A 165 -6.51 -10.96 9.50
C PHE A 165 -7.96 -10.62 9.15
N ILE A 166 -8.34 -9.36 9.34
CA ILE A 166 -9.67 -8.84 9.03
C ILE A 166 -9.55 -7.93 7.82
N GLY A 167 -10.10 -8.33 6.68
CA GLY A 167 -10.01 -7.58 5.44
C GLY A 167 -11.30 -6.83 5.13
N PHE A 168 -11.21 -5.52 4.91
CA PHE A 168 -12.31 -4.72 4.41
C PHE A 168 -12.28 -4.69 2.89
N ASP A 169 -13.45 -4.66 2.27
CA ASP A 169 -13.56 -4.28 0.87
C ASP A 169 -13.29 -2.77 0.72
N ASP A 170 -13.07 -2.28 -0.51
CA ASP A 170 -12.65 -0.89 -0.68
C ASP A 170 -13.71 0.12 -0.23
N PHE A 171 -13.24 1.16 0.47
CA PHE A 171 -14.10 2.21 1.06
C PHE A 171 -14.86 3.05 0.03
N TRP A 172 -14.33 3.18 -1.18
CA TRP A 172 -14.98 3.84 -2.30
C TRP A 172 -15.65 2.85 -3.27
N GLY A 173 -15.43 1.56 -3.05
CA GLY A 173 -16.06 0.49 -3.80
C GLY A 173 -17.53 0.28 -3.43
N LEU A 174 -18.22 -0.53 -4.23
CA LEU A 174 -19.67 -0.76 -4.07
C LEU A 174 -20.03 -1.70 -2.92
N GLU A 175 -19.09 -2.54 -2.49
CA GLU A 175 -19.35 -3.66 -1.59
C GLU A 175 -18.84 -3.40 -0.16
N PHE A 176 -18.41 -2.17 0.17
CA PHE A 176 -17.86 -1.83 1.48
C PHE A 176 -18.87 -2.13 2.60
N ASN A 177 -18.53 -3.08 3.47
CA ASN A 177 -19.36 -3.48 4.62
C ASN A 177 -18.45 -3.84 5.82
N PRO A 178 -17.90 -2.83 6.50
CA PRO A 178 -16.95 -3.05 7.58
C PRO A 178 -17.58 -3.71 8.81
N GLU A 179 -18.89 -3.51 9.06
CA GLU A 179 -19.60 -4.17 10.15
C GLU A 179 -19.62 -5.70 9.94
N LYS A 180 -19.74 -6.17 8.68
CA LYS A 180 -19.65 -7.59 8.35
C LYS A 180 -18.24 -8.11 8.68
N ALA A 181 -17.20 -7.41 8.25
CA ALA A 181 -15.81 -7.79 8.49
C ALA A 181 -15.48 -7.83 9.99
N MET A 182 -15.92 -6.81 10.73
CA MET A 182 -15.66 -6.68 12.17
C MET A 182 -16.37 -7.72 13.04
N LYS A 183 -17.34 -8.49 12.49
CA LYS A 183 -17.86 -9.69 13.20
C LYS A 183 -16.78 -10.74 13.45
N GLY A 184 -15.71 -10.75 12.66
CA GLY A 184 -14.56 -11.62 12.87
C GLY A 184 -13.56 -11.11 13.91
N PHE A 185 -13.78 -9.93 14.50
CA PHE A 185 -12.92 -9.40 15.55
C PHE A 185 -13.19 -10.09 16.89
N GLU A 186 -12.15 -10.64 17.48
CA GLU A 186 -12.16 -11.18 18.84
C GLU A 186 -11.04 -10.52 19.64
N LYS A 187 -11.41 -9.79 20.72
CA LYS A 187 -10.45 -9.03 21.56
C LYS A 187 -9.36 -9.88 22.19
N SER A 188 -9.65 -11.17 22.42
CA SER A 188 -8.71 -12.15 23.01
C SER A 188 -7.67 -12.67 22.02
N LYS A 189 -7.82 -12.41 20.72
CA LYS A 189 -6.92 -12.87 19.67
C LYS A 189 -5.93 -11.77 19.25
N ALA A 190 -4.84 -12.19 18.63
CA ALA A 190 -3.99 -11.30 17.85
C ALA A 190 -4.74 -10.90 16.57
N ASN A 191 -4.89 -9.60 16.29
CA ASN A 191 -5.67 -9.10 15.16
C ASN A 191 -4.88 -8.07 14.36
N ILE A 192 -5.01 -8.14 13.03
CA ILE A 192 -4.56 -7.11 12.08
C ILE A 192 -5.71 -6.81 11.12
N VAL A 193 -6.04 -5.52 10.91
CA VAL A 193 -6.98 -5.08 9.89
C VAL A 193 -6.22 -4.70 8.63
N LEU A 194 -6.74 -5.14 7.49
CA LEU A 194 -6.31 -4.73 6.16
C LEU A 194 -7.41 -3.89 5.51
N CYS A 195 -7.10 -2.68 5.11
CA CYS A 195 -8.00 -1.83 4.32
C CYS A 195 -7.18 -0.96 3.37
N HIS A 196 -7.66 -0.77 2.15
CA HIS A 196 -6.90 0.02 1.18
C HIS A 196 -6.86 1.51 1.58
N ASN A 197 -8.03 2.11 1.80
CA ASN A 197 -8.17 3.54 2.08
C ASN A 197 -8.09 3.83 3.60
N PRO A 198 -7.12 4.65 4.06
CA PRO A 198 -6.95 4.93 5.48
C PRO A 198 -8.04 5.80 6.12
N ASP A 199 -8.89 6.50 5.32
CA ASP A 199 -10.03 7.27 5.88
C ASP A 199 -11.04 6.39 6.62
N VAL A 200 -11.00 5.06 6.41
CA VAL A 200 -11.78 4.08 7.18
C VAL A 200 -11.48 4.18 8.69
N CYS A 201 -10.31 4.65 9.07
CA CYS A 201 -9.93 4.80 10.49
C CYS A 201 -10.78 5.83 11.23
N ASP A 202 -11.45 6.74 10.50
CA ASP A 202 -12.26 7.83 11.09
C ASP A 202 -13.76 7.50 11.16
N ILE A 203 -14.22 6.35 10.66
CA ILE A 203 -15.62 5.93 10.80
C ILE A 203 -15.84 5.18 12.11
N ASN A 204 -17.09 5.15 12.58
CA ASN A 204 -17.45 4.59 13.88
C ASN A 204 -17.73 3.08 13.84
N ILE A 205 -16.67 2.28 13.68
CA ILE A 205 -16.77 0.81 13.64
C ILE A 205 -15.78 0.10 14.58
N TRP A 206 -14.93 0.85 15.25
CA TRP A 206 -13.71 0.30 15.86
C TRP A 206 -13.90 -0.27 17.26
N SER A 207 -15.03 0.05 17.92
CA SER A 207 -15.34 -0.44 19.30
C SER A 207 -14.08 -0.58 20.18
N ASP A 208 -13.74 -1.81 20.58
CA ASP A 208 -12.57 -2.15 21.39
C ASP A 208 -11.32 -2.52 20.57
N TYR A 209 -11.34 -2.34 19.25
CA TYR A 209 -10.18 -2.65 18.41
C TYR A 209 -8.98 -1.78 18.77
N ASN A 210 -7.84 -2.40 19.07
CA ASN A 210 -6.66 -1.73 19.58
C ASN A 210 -5.35 -2.35 19.05
N SER A 211 -5.31 -2.65 17.76
CA SER A 211 -4.16 -3.24 17.09
C SER A 211 -3.82 -2.49 15.79
N TRP A 212 -3.14 -3.15 14.88
CA TRP A 212 -2.63 -2.58 13.65
C TRP A 212 -3.67 -2.57 12.52
N ILE A 213 -3.66 -1.47 11.76
CA ILE A 213 -4.43 -1.27 10.54
C ILE A 213 -3.41 -0.99 9.44
N LEU A 214 -3.41 -1.80 8.38
CA LEU A 214 -2.48 -1.65 7.26
C LEU A 214 -3.22 -1.14 6.03
N SER A 215 -2.73 -0.03 5.46
CA SER A 215 -3.36 0.68 4.34
C SER A 215 -2.34 1.05 3.25
N GLY A 216 -2.85 1.39 2.07
CA GLY A 216 -2.12 1.97 0.95
C GLY A 216 -2.73 3.28 0.49
N HIS A 217 -3.15 3.36 -0.80
CA HIS A 217 -3.98 4.40 -1.42
C HIS A 217 -3.34 5.78 -1.59
N THR A 218 -2.60 6.27 -0.62
CA THR A 218 -2.12 7.66 -0.61
C THR A 218 -0.87 7.89 -1.42
N HIS A 219 -0.11 6.83 -1.69
CA HIS A 219 1.23 6.88 -2.30
C HIS A 219 2.21 7.84 -1.59
N GLY A 220 1.94 8.21 -0.33
CA GLY A 220 2.64 9.28 0.35
C GLY A 220 2.51 10.64 -0.33
N GLY A 221 1.52 10.80 -1.23
CA GLY A 221 1.31 11.95 -2.10
C GLY A 221 2.23 12.01 -3.32
N GLN A 222 3.06 11.01 -3.55
CA GLN A 222 4.09 10.87 -4.61
C GLN A 222 5.13 12.02 -4.65
N VAL A 223 4.74 13.25 -4.40
CA VAL A 223 5.60 14.44 -4.37
C VAL A 223 5.46 15.13 -3.03
N LYS A 224 6.57 15.23 -2.29
CA LYS A 224 6.62 15.89 -0.99
C LYS A 224 7.76 16.92 -0.98
N PRO A 225 7.46 18.22 -1.04
CA PRO A 225 8.48 19.23 -0.91
C PRO A 225 9.23 19.10 0.43
N PRO A 226 10.53 19.44 0.51
CA PRO A 226 11.26 19.42 1.76
C PRO A 226 10.55 20.29 2.82
N PHE A 227 10.39 19.75 4.03
CA PHE A 227 9.78 20.42 5.19
C PHE A 227 8.29 20.75 5.07
N LEU A 228 7.64 20.43 3.96
CA LEU A 228 6.21 20.67 3.75
C LEU A 228 5.44 19.33 3.64
N PRO A 229 4.14 19.32 3.93
CA PRO A 229 3.31 18.15 3.65
C PRO A 229 3.16 17.95 2.13
N PRO A 230 2.77 16.74 1.69
CA PRO A 230 2.40 16.50 0.30
C PRO A 230 1.27 17.46 -0.12
N PRO A 231 1.36 18.10 -1.30
CA PRO A 231 0.34 19.06 -1.76
C PRO A 231 -0.98 18.39 -2.13
N MET A 232 -0.95 17.13 -2.50
CA MET A 232 -2.13 16.35 -2.88
C MET A 232 -2.13 15.00 -2.19
N LEU A 233 -3.27 14.64 -1.60
CA LEU A 233 -3.54 13.32 -1.02
C LEU A 233 -4.99 12.94 -1.35
N PRO A 234 -5.25 11.73 -1.84
CA PRO A 234 -6.58 11.26 -2.19
C PRO A 234 -7.38 10.80 -0.95
N VAL A 235 -7.28 11.53 0.16
CA VAL A 235 -7.94 11.24 1.43
C VAL A 235 -8.54 12.50 2.02
N LYS A 236 -9.59 12.34 2.84
CA LYS A 236 -10.20 13.45 3.59
C LYS A 236 -9.30 13.92 4.71
N ASN A 237 -8.80 12.98 5.52
CA ASN A 237 -7.89 13.28 6.62
C ASN A 237 -6.45 13.47 6.12
N LYS A 238 -6.03 14.71 5.95
CA LYS A 238 -4.70 15.04 5.40
C LYS A 238 -3.51 14.65 6.30
N LYS A 239 -3.76 14.19 7.52
CA LYS A 239 -2.74 13.58 8.37
C LYS A 239 -2.36 12.18 7.90
N TYR A 240 -3.23 11.51 7.15
CA TYR A 240 -3.02 10.16 6.62
C TYR A 240 -2.20 10.22 5.33
N SER A 241 -0.90 10.53 5.45
CA SER A 241 -0.02 10.58 4.27
C SER A 241 0.77 9.29 4.06
N SER A 242 1.57 8.87 5.02
CA SER A 242 2.40 7.66 4.94
C SER A 242 3.02 7.30 6.28
N GLY A 243 3.49 6.05 6.41
CA GLY A 243 4.19 5.54 7.57
C GLY A 243 3.28 5.26 8.76
N GLN A 244 3.87 5.18 9.94
CA GLN A 244 3.17 4.81 11.17
C GLN A 244 2.49 6.01 11.82
N ILE A 245 1.22 5.88 12.14
CA ILE A 245 0.39 6.91 12.78
C ILE A 245 -0.32 6.27 13.99
N LYS A 246 -0.11 6.83 15.16
CA LYS A 246 -0.86 6.45 16.36
C LYS A 246 -2.24 7.08 16.34
N LEU A 247 -3.26 6.27 16.51
CA LEU A 247 -4.66 6.65 16.59
C LEU A 247 -5.18 6.54 18.03
N SER A 248 -6.40 6.99 18.26
CA SER A 248 -7.10 6.76 19.54
C SER A 248 -7.30 5.26 19.82
N ASN A 249 -7.50 4.91 21.10
CA ASN A 249 -7.77 3.55 21.57
C ASN A 249 -6.63 2.57 21.24
N ASP A 250 -5.37 3.02 21.34
CA ASP A 250 -4.17 2.21 21.06
C ASP A 250 -4.09 1.60 19.65
N ARG A 251 -4.90 2.07 18.71
CA ARG A 251 -4.79 1.66 17.32
C ARG A 251 -3.54 2.24 16.67
N THR A 252 -2.92 1.48 15.81
CA THR A 252 -1.79 1.92 15.00
C THR A 252 -2.14 1.76 13.53
N LEU A 253 -2.17 2.85 12.79
CA LEU A 253 -2.31 2.85 11.33
C LEU A 253 -0.91 2.86 10.72
N TYR A 254 -0.70 2.02 9.71
CA TYR A 254 0.46 2.12 8.83
C TYR A 254 0.00 2.29 7.40
N ILE A 255 0.51 3.33 6.73
CA ILE A 255 0.17 3.63 5.35
C ILE A 255 1.42 3.45 4.50
N ASN A 256 1.38 2.43 3.63
CA ASN A 256 2.44 2.16 2.68
C ASN A 256 2.47 3.21 1.56
N ARG A 257 3.68 3.61 1.10
CA ARG A 257 3.87 4.64 0.07
C ARG A 257 3.68 4.13 -1.36
N ALA A 258 3.13 2.94 -1.53
CA ALA A 258 2.92 2.27 -2.81
C ALA A 258 4.21 1.76 -3.48
N LEU A 259 4.08 0.66 -4.20
CA LEU A 259 5.14 0.14 -5.08
C LEU A 259 5.06 0.78 -6.47
N GLY A 260 3.87 0.81 -7.05
CA GLY A 260 3.60 1.42 -8.35
C GLY A 260 3.26 2.91 -8.27
N HIS A 261 2.77 3.46 -9.37
CA HIS A 261 2.32 4.85 -9.45
C HIS A 261 1.31 5.05 -10.59
N LEU A 262 0.43 6.03 -10.44
CA LEU A 262 -0.47 6.46 -11.52
C LEU A 262 0.25 7.36 -12.54
N TRP A 263 1.17 8.18 -12.05
CA TRP A 263 2.02 9.08 -12.82
C TRP A 263 3.46 8.79 -12.45
N GLN A 264 4.33 8.64 -13.45
CA GLN A 264 5.77 8.37 -13.25
C GLN A 264 6.50 9.62 -12.73
N VAL A 265 6.08 10.10 -11.56
CA VAL A 265 6.73 11.23 -10.87
C VAL A 265 6.72 10.95 -9.38
N ARG A 266 7.90 10.87 -8.77
CA ARG A 266 8.07 10.82 -7.32
C ARG A 266 9.17 11.80 -6.90
N PHE A 267 8.94 12.52 -5.82
CA PHE A 267 9.95 13.38 -5.22
C PHE A 267 9.89 13.34 -3.69
N ASN A 268 10.98 12.91 -3.08
CA ASN A 268 11.10 12.70 -1.63
C ASN A 268 10.06 11.70 -1.07
N VAL A 269 9.60 10.77 -1.93
CA VAL A 269 8.65 9.70 -1.61
C VAL A 269 8.97 8.49 -2.49
N LYS A 270 9.95 7.69 -2.07
CA LYS A 270 10.36 6.48 -2.78
C LYS A 270 9.26 5.41 -2.76
N PRO A 271 9.18 4.55 -3.81
CA PRO A 271 8.40 3.31 -3.74
C PRO A 271 8.81 2.46 -2.53
N GLU A 272 7.84 1.78 -1.93
CA GLU A 272 8.06 1.08 -0.66
C GLU A 272 7.52 -0.35 -0.68
N ILE A 273 8.32 -1.26 -0.11
CA ILE A 273 7.85 -2.54 0.44
C ILE A 273 8.20 -2.54 1.93
N THR A 274 7.19 -2.76 2.79
CA THR A 274 7.37 -2.72 4.24
C THR A 274 7.53 -4.13 4.80
N ILE A 275 8.47 -4.30 5.71
CA ILE A 275 8.71 -5.57 6.43
C ILE A 275 8.50 -5.30 7.91
N PHE A 276 7.42 -5.83 8.45
CA PHE A 276 7.16 -5.81 9.87
C PHE A 276 7.79 -7.04 10.53
N GLU A 277 8.41 -6.84 11.68
CA GLU A 277 8.83 -7.92 12.58
C GLU A 277 7.88 -7.92 13.77
N SER A 278 7.14 -9.03 13.95
CA SER A 278 6.15 -9.16 15.00
C SER A 278 6.80 -9.35 16.38
N GLU A 279 6.27 -8.68 17.37
CA GLU A 279 6.66 -8.79 18.75
C GLU A 279 5.45 -8.72 19.69
N ASN A 280 5.58 -9.19 20.90
CA ASN A 280 4.51 -9.07 21.90
C ASN A 280 4.39 -7.61 22.35
N ALA A 281 3.12 -7.12 22.49
CA ALA A 281 2.84 -5.76 22.93
C ALA A 281 2.84 -5.63 24.45
#